data_425c4a78b9d6481e588d3eabad4182da
#
_entry.id   425c4a78b9d6481e588d3eabad4182da
#
_cell.length_a   1.000
_cell.length_b   1.000
_cell.length_c   1.000
_cell.angle_alpha   90.00
_cell.angle_beta   90.00
_cell.angle_gamma   90.00
#
_symmetry.space_group_name_H-M   'P 1'
#
loop_
_entity.id
_entity.type
_entity.pdbx_description
1 polymer ?
#
loop_
_entity_poly.entity_id
_entity_poly.type
_entity_poly.pdbx_seq_one_letter_code
_entity_poly.pdbx_strand_id
1 'polypeptide(L)'
;MTTTTRLARRLLMIATAALVVLGPFRPASAMPVFARKYQTSCQTCHIVFPKLNAHGEAFRLNGYRMPAEMEEEIKETPMSLGSEAYKKMWPSMLFPSTIPGHVPIAVNIKMADVYSSSVDGTERSITRNDFQFPQEVNLFTAGTLGDKFGFLAELTFEEGAGVSIERAQFTANSVCGPEHAVNFKVGMFAPDLADGFQEMWLMTNNGIDTLFAYNPIGVAGGTGLAEEGGGISIPSSVKAIEFYGVAKHRFFYTLGVTNGFGAVSGNSGNDPHSAKDWYARFDYKFGGMGLDGDTTGKTMPAENWRENSVRVGILGYHGTGRDVSFPITDDIGTPLFDVVDRRYDRLGLYASWFWRDLNVFGAYVRGKDELTVTDLEAATDTRIAPTYSSWFVQADYVIRPPFQVSLRYEDLSPGDPAAPAIRLANANFSFLIVANIKLMLEYQRDLEESKNYNAAAVLRFAF
;
A
#
# COMPACT_ATOMS: atom_id res chain seq x y z
N MET A 1 -34.94 21.22 -14.89
CA MET A 1 -35.10 20.46 -13.60
C MET A 1 -35.45 21.47 -12.54
N THR A 2 -36.66 21.42 -11.99
CA THR A 2 -37.16 22.40 -11.03
C THR A 2 -36.45 22.29 -9.68
N THR A 3 -36.35 23.39 -8.95
CA THR A 3 -35.73 23.49 -7.60
C THR A 3 -36.29 22.45 -6.64
N THR A 4 -37.56 22.07 -6.79
CA THR A 4 -38.26 21.03 -6.02
C THR A 4 -37.67 19.63 -6.21
N THR A 5 -37.26 19.26 -7.41
CA THR A 5 -36.62 17.93 -7.66
C THR A 5 -35.23 17.81 -7.06
N ARG A 6 -34.49 18.92 -6.96
CA ARG A 6 -33.17 18.94 -6.29
C ARG A 6 -33.31 18.85 -4.78
N LEU A 7 -34.31 19.50 -4.21
CA LEU A 7 -34.58 19.43 -2.75
C LEU A 7 -35.08 18.03 -2.35
N ALA A 8 -35.97 17.43 -3.13
CA ALA A 8 -36.46 16.08 -2.88
C ALA A 8 -35.36 15.03 -2.95
N ARG A 9 -34.40 15.13 -3.90
CA ARG A 9 -33.22 14.25 -3.96
C ARG A 9 -32.30 14.42 -2.74
N ARG A 10 -32.05 15.67 -2.30
CA ARG A 10 -31.24 15.95 -1.10
C ARG A 10 -31.89 15.39 0.16
N LEU A 11 -33.19 15.56 0.31
CA LEU A 11 -33.96 15.02 1.44
C LEU A 11 -33.97 13.48 1.42
N LEU A 12 -34.09 12.86 0.25
CA LEU A 12 -34.04 11.41 0.12
C LEU A 12 -32.65 10.88 0.48
N MET A 13 -31.57 11.51 0.04
CA MET A 13 -30.19 11.13 0.42
C MET A 13 -29.94 11.29 1.91
N ILE A 14 -30.42 12.38 2.52
CA ILE A 14 -30.31 12.60 3.97
C ILE A 14 -31.15 11.58 4.73
N ALA A 15 -32.35 11.26 4.27
CA ALA A 15 -33.22 10.26 4.90
C ALA A 15 -32.63 8.84 4.78
N THR A 16 -32.05 8.49 3.62
CA THR A 16 -31.38 7.19 3.45
C THR A 16 -30.13 7.10 4.31
N ALA A 17 -29.32 8.15 4.39
CA ALA A 17 -28.18 8.20 5.31
C ALA A 17 -28.59 8.12 6.78
N ALA A 18 -29.68 8.81 7.16
CA ALA A 18 -30.23 8.74 8.52
C ALA A 18 -30.81 7.35 8.85
N LEU A 19 -31.44 6.67 7.90
CA LEU A 19 -31.95 5.31 8.08
C LEU A 19 -30.81 4.29 8.29
N VAL A 20 -29.70 4.47 7.57
CA VAL A 20 -28.48 3.64 7.73
C VAL A 20 -27.84 3.91 9.09
N VAL A 21 -27.86 5.16 9.59
CA VAL A 21 -27.22 5.54 10.87
C VAL A 21 -28.07 5.17 12.10
N LEU A 22 -29.40 5.10 11.97
CA LEU A 22 -30.34 4.89 13.09
C LEU A 22 -30.89 3.46 13.18
N GLY A 23 -30.58 2.58 12.23
CA GLY A 23 -31.00 1.18 12.26
C GLY A 23 -30.37 0.40 13.43
N PRO A 24 -31.06 -0.61 14.00
CA PRO A 24 -30.48 -1.47 15.03
C PRO A 24 -29.43 -2.39 14.39
N PHE A 25 -28.16 -1.97 14.42
CA PHE A 25 -27.04 -2.78 13.94
C PHE A 25 -26.84 -3.98 14.87
N ARG A 26 -27.13 -5.17 14.38
CA ARG A 26 -26.63 -6.39 15.03
C ARG A 26 -25.16 -6.54 14.65
N PRO A 27 -24.26 -6.90 15.59
CA PRO A 27 -22.87 -7.16 15.23
C PRO A 27 -22.85 -8.30 14.22
N ALA A 28 -22.53 -7.98 12.97
CA ALA A 28 -22.29 -8.98 11.94
C ALA A 28 -20.95 -9.62 12.22
N SER A 29 -20.94 -10.92 12.43
CA SER A 29 -19.74 -11.72 12.68
C SER A 29 -19.10 -12.08 11.32
N ALA A 30 -18.64 -11.09 10.58
CA ALA A 30 -17.87 -11.33 9.37
C ALA A 30 -16.39 -11.20 9.70
N MET A 31 -15.61 -12.23 9.46
CA MET A 31 -14.23 -12.32 9.92
C MET A 31 -13.27 -12.65 8.80
N PRO A 32 -12.45 -11.67 8.32
CA PRO A 32 -11.29 -11.95 7.49
C PRO A 32 -10.38 -13.02 8.09
N VAL A 33 -9.52 -13.60 7.28
CA VAL A 33 -8.76 -14.81 7.59
C VAL A 33 -8.07 -14.80 8.97
N PHE A 34 -7.41 -13.70 9.34
CA PHE A 34 -6.73 -13.61 10.63
C PHE A 34 -7.69 -13.40 11.81
N ALA A 35 -8.77 -12.65 11.60
CA ALA A 35 -9.78 -12.47 12.63
C ALA A 35 -10.50 -13.80 12.94
N ARG A 36 -10.72 -14.67 11.94
CA ARG A 36 -11.20 -16.04 12.14
C ARG A 36 -10.19 -16.90 12.89
N LYS A 37 -8.93 -16.84 12.46
CA LYS A 37 -7.85 -17.62 13.08
C LYS A 37 -7.75 -17.35 14.59
N TYR A 38 -7.80 -16.09 14.99
CA TYR A 38 -7.63 -15.67 16.37
C TYR A 38 -8.94 -15.36 17.09
N GLN A 39 -10.10 -15.60 16.44
CA GLN A 39 -11.44 -15.35 16.95
C GLN A 39 -11.61 -13.93 17.52
N THR A 40 -11.11 -12.95 16.81
CA THR A 40 -11.06 -11.56 17.23
C THR A 40 -11.68 -10.61 16.20
N SER A 41 -11.88 -9.34 16.58
CA SER A 41 -12.40 -8.30 15.69
C SER A 41 -11.30 -7.75 14.75
N CYS A 42 -11.69 -7.25 13.57
CA CYS A 42 -10.79 -6.49 12.70
C CYS A 42 -10.11 -5.31 13.42
N GLN A 43 -10.82 -4.68 14.35
CA GLN A 43 -10.31 -3.56 15.14
C GLN A 43 -9.20 -3.94 16.12
N THR A 44 -8.97 -5.23 16.39
CA THR A 44 -7.81 -5.65 17.18
C THR A 44 -6.50 -5.21 16.51
N CYS A 45 -6.42 -5.30 15.19
CA CYS A 45 -5.23 -4.94 14.41
C CYS A 45 -5.37 -3.64 13.61
N HIS A 46 -6.59 -3.14 13.41
CA HIS A 46 -6.85 -1.96 12.58
C HIS A 46 -7.48 -0.82 13.39
N ILE A 47 -7.03 0.40 13.14
CA ILE A 47 -7.74 1.62 13.57
C ILE A 47 -9.06 1.70 12.78
N VAL A 48 -8.93 1.74 11.47
CA VAL A 48 -9.95 1.53 10.44
C VAL A 48 -9.27 0.76 9.33
N PHE A 49 -9.84 -0.40 8.95
CA PHE A 49 -9.18 -1.15 7.89
C PHE A 49 -9.06 -0.33 6.59
N PRO A 50 -7.92 -0.38 5.89
CA PRO A 50 -6.78 -1.26 6.14
C PRO A 50 -5.71 -0.71 7.10
N LYS A 51 -5.81 0.54 7.61
CA LYS A 51 -4.79 1.14 8.47
C LYS A 51 -4.59 0.36 9.77
N LEU A 52 -3.35 -0.08 10.00
CA LEU A 52 -2.97 -0.82 11.21
C LEU A 52 -2.84 0.11 12.42
N ASN A 53 -3.15 -0.41 13.59
CA ASN A 53 -2.73 0.13 14.88
C ASN A 53 -1.37 -0.47 15.28
N ALA A 54 -0.82 -0.10 16.43
CA ALA A 54 0.49 -0.60 16.88
C ALA A 54 0.54 -2.13 17.02
N HIS A 55 -0.54 -2.74 17.48
CA HIS A 55 -0.66 -4.20 17.59
C HIS A 55 -0.69 -4.87 16.23
N GLY A 56 -1.45 -4.32 15.28
CA GLY A 56 -1.51 -4.81 13.91
C GLY A 56 -0.17 -4.69 13.17
N GLU A 57 0.59 -3.63 13.44
CA GLU A 57 1.93 -3.49 12.90
C GLU A 57 2.89 -4.55 13.48
N ALA A 58 2.86 -4.77 14.80
CA ALA A 58 3.63 -5.83 15.43
C ALA A 58 3.25 -7.22 14.88
N PHE A 59 1.96 -7.50 14.73
CA PHE A 59 1.46 -8.72 14.12
C PHE A 59 2.01 -8.93 12.69
N ARG A 60 2.02 -7.89 11.87
CA ARG A 60 2.59 -7.92 10.52
C ARG A 60 4.08 -8.22 10.53
N LEU A 61 4.84 -7.52 11.38
CA LEU A 61 6.28 -7.69 11.52
C LEU A 61 6.67 -9.05 12.11
N ASN A 62 5.77 -9.67 12.90
CA ASN A 62 5.94 -11.03 13.44
C ASN A 62 5.50 -12.13 12.43
N GLY A 63 5.34 -11.80 11.15
CA GLY A 63 4.94 -12.76 10.13
C GLY A 63 3.55 -13.33 10.32
N TYR A 64 2.61 -12.45 10.67
CA TYR A 64 1.18 -12.76 10.88
C TYR A 64 0.90 -13.66 12.09
N ARG A 65 1.68 -13.45 13.17
CA ARG A 65 1.50 -14.05 14.48
C ARG A 65 1.22 -13.01 15.53
N MET A 66 0.35 -13.34 16.47
CA MET A 66 0.14 -12.48 17.65
C MET A 66 1.44 -12.37 18.45
N PRO A 67 1.71 -11.24 19.10
CA PRO A 67 2.77 -11.15 20.11
C PRO A 67 2.63 -12.28 21.14
N ALA A 68 3.76 -12.81 21.64
CA ALA A 68 3.84 -14.08 22.38
C ALA A 68 2.83 -14.22 23.54
N GLU A 69 2.63 -13.14 24.30
CA GLU A 69 1.68 -13.15 25.44
C GLU A 69 0.21 -13.32 25.03
N MET A 70 -0.14 -12.93 23.80
CA MET A 70 -1.50 -13.06 23.26
C MET A 70 -1.69 -14.34 22.44
N GLU A 71 -0.61 -14.90 21.91
CA GLU A 71 -0.67 -16.12 21.09
C GLU A 71 -1.17 -17.32 21.91
N GLU A 72 -0.83 -17.38 23.20
CA GLU A 72 -1.27 -18.46 24.10
C GLU A 72 -2.77 -18.38 24.45
N GLU A 73 -3.31 -17.16 24.52
CA GLU A 73 -4.69 -16.92 24.95
C GLU A 73 -5.70 -17.01 23.80
N ILE A 74 -5.29 -16.61 22.57
CA ILE A 74 -6.19 -16.44 21.43
C ILE A 74 -5.58 -17.12 20.19
N LYS A 75 -5.66 -18.43 20.11
CA LYS A 75 -5.24 -19.16 18.90
C LYS A 75 -6.22 -20.26 18.50
N GLU A 76 -6.35 -20.44 17.19
CA GLU A 76 -7.02 -21.63 16.69
C GLU A 76 -6.14 -22.86 16.88
N THR A 77 -6.78 -24.04 16.94
CA THR A 77 -6.05 -25.30 16.88
C THR A 77 -5.62 -25.59 15.45
N PRO A 78 -4.33 -25.57 15.13
CA PRO A 78 -3.87 -25.88 13.78
C PRO A 78 -4.11 -27.36 13.47
N MET A 79 -4.32 -27.66 12.18
CA MET A 79 -4.42 -29.03 11.71
C MET A 79 -3.04 -29.62 11.50
N SER A 80 -2.72 -30.70 12.20
CA SER A 80 -1.51 -31.46 11.94
C SER A 80 -1.68 -32.32 10.69
N LEU A 81 -0.69 -32.28 9.79
CA LEU A 81 -0.65 -33.15 8.61
C LEU A 81 -0.12 -34.55 8.91
N GLY A 82 0.36 -34.78 10.14
CA GLY A 82 0.85 -36.06 10.58
C GLY A 82 0.25 -36.48 11.92
N SER A 83 0.03 -37.79 12.08
CA SER A 83 -0.42 -38.38 13.35
C SER A 83 0.75 -38.72 14.28
N GLU A 84 0.47 -38.87 15.56
CA GLU A 84 1.45 -39.39 16.53
C GLU A 84 1.93 -40.80 16.14
N ALA A 85 1.12 -41.60 15.48
CA ALA A 85 1.48 -42.88 14.93
C ALA A 85 2.64 -42.78 13.91
N TYR A 86 2.60 -41.71 13.06
CA TYR A 86 3.67 -41.46 12.08
C TYR A 86 5.03 -41.27 12.77
N LYS A 87 5.10 -40.46 13.84
CA LYS A 87 6.32 -40.30 14.65
C LYS A 87 6.84 -41.57 15.24
N LYS A 88 5.95 -42.45 15.69
CA LYS A 88 6.30 -43.76 16.26
C LYS A 88 6.86 -44.72 15.23
N MET A 89 6.26 -44.71 14.01
CA MET A 89 6.67 -45.61 12.92
C MET A 89 7.97 -45.19 12.25
N TRP A 90 8.18 -43.88 12.10
CA TRP A 90 9.36 -43.32 11.42
C TRP A 90 9.99 -42.17 12.21
N PRO A 91 10.59 -42.39 13.34
CA PRO A 91 11.09 -41.35 14.23
C PRO A 91 12.24 -40.51 13.63
N SER A 92 12.94 -41.02 12.64
CA SER A 92 14.01 -40.31 11.93
C SER A 92 13.56 -39.53 10.69
N MET A 93 12.30 -39.66 10.29
CA MET A 93 11.77 -38.95 9.15
C MET A 93 11.32 -37.54 9.56
N LEU A 94 11.32 -36.59 8.60
CA LEU A 94 10.74 -35.28 8.80
C LEU A 94 9.26 -35.41 9.15
N PHE A 95 8.89 -34.88 10.31
CA PHE A 95 7.49 -34.87 10.73
C PHE A 95 6.73 -33.83 9.90
N PRO A 96 5.55 -34.16 9.35
CA PRO A 96 4.73 -33.21 8.61
C PRO A 96 4.37 -31.98 9.45
N SER A 97 4.39 -30.81 8.81
CA SER A 97 4.07 -29.54 9.44
C SER A 97 2.57 -29.42 9.77
N THR A 98 2.21 -28.31 10.39
CA THR A 98 0.81 -27.90 10.61
C THR A 98 0.37 -26.93 9.54
N ILE A 99 -0.93 -26.94 9.23
CA ILE A 99 -1.61 -25.97 8.37
C ILE A 99 -2.73 -25.30 9.15
N PRO A 100 -3.29 -24.15 8.67
CA PRO A 100 -4.46 -23.53 9.28
C PRO A 100 -5.61 -24.51 9.48
N GLY A 101 -6.20 -24.53 10.67
CA GLY A 101 -7.34 -25.39 11.01
C GLY A 101 -8.69 -24.90 10.45
N HIS A 102 -8.71 -23.71 9.84
CA HIS A 102 -9.88 -23.13 9.15
C HIS A 102 -9.55 -22.85 7.68
N VAL A 103 -10.56 -22.55 6.88
CA VAL A 103 -10.36 -22.13 5.48
C VAL A 103 -9.69 -20.75 5.46
N PRO A 104 -8.44 -20.61 4.98
CA PRO A 104 -7.67 -19.38 5.08
C PRO A 104 -8.00 -18.41 3.93
N ILE A 105 -9.29 -18.18 3.66
CA ILE A 105 -9.76 -17.30 2.57
C ILE A 105 -10.56 -16.13 3.16
N ALA A 106 -10.32 -14.94 2.65
CA ALA A 106 -11.12 -13.75 2.90
C ALA A 106 -11.41 -13.00 1.60
N VAL A 107 -12.52 -12.30 1.56
CA VAL A 107 -12.94 -11.47 0.43
C VAL A 107 -13.08 -10.03 0.91
N ASN A 108 -12.60 -9.08 0.12
CA ASN A 108 -12.85 -7.66 0.30
C ASN A 108 -13.50 -7.12 -0.96
N ILE A 109 -14.58 -6.39 -0.82
CA ILE A 109 -15.32 -5.79 -1.93
C ILE A 109 -15.38 -4.29 -1.71
N LYS A 110 -15.04 -3.56 -2.76
CA LYS A 110 -15.06 -2.09 -2.82
C LYS A 110 -16.05 -1.67 -3.90
N MET A 111 -16.99 -0.83 -3.53
CA MET A 111 -17.99 -0.22 -4.41
C MET A 111 -17.85 1.29 -4.31
N ALA A 112 -17.82 1.99 -5.42
CA ALA A 112 -17.65 3.43 -5.44
C ALA A 112 -18.64 4.12 -6.37
N ASP A 113 -19.15 5.27 -5.93
CA ASP A 113 -19.77 6.28 -6.76
C ASP A 113 -18.77 7.44 -6.86
N VAL A 114 -18.22 7.64 -8.06
CA VAL A 114 -17.13 8.59 -8.31
C VAL A 114 -17.63 9.72 -9.17
N TYR A 115 -17.52 10.94 -8.66
CA TYR A 115 -17.74 12.16 -9.41
C TYR A 115 -16.41 12.84 -9.67
N SER A 116 -16.01 12.94 -10.93
CA SER A 116 -14.74 13.54 -11.33
C SER A 116 -14.94 14.72 -12.27
N SER A 117 -14.02 15.66 -12.20
CA SER A 117 -13.86 16.75 -13.15
C SER A 117 -12.41 16.81 -13.61
N SER A 118 -12.20 16.94 -14.89
CA SER A 118 -10.88 17.12 -15.50
C SER A 118 -10.93 18.17 -16.60
N VAL A 119 -9.78 18.70 -16.98
CA VAL A 119 -9.65 19.63 -18.10
C VAL A 119 -9.15 18.87 -19.32
N ASP A 120 -9.80 19.06 -20.46
CA ASP A 120 -9.31 18.53 -21.72
C ASP A 120 -8.22 19.43 -22.33
N GLY A 121 -7.56 18.97 -23.40
CA GLY A 121 -6.52 19.71 -24.11
C GLY A 121 -6.99 21.06 -24.73
N THR A 122 -8.29 21.40 -24.63
CA THR A 122 -8.87 22.66 -25.06
C THR A 122 -9.30 23.56 -23.89
N GLU A 123 -8.80 23.28 -22.67
CA GLU A 123 -9.16 23.97 -21.42
C GLU A 123 -10.64 23.84 -21.01
N ARG A 124 -11.36 22.90 -21.60
CA ARG A 124 -12.76 22.66 -21.33
C ARG A 124 -12.91 21.67 -20.17
N SER A 125 -13.68 22.03 -19.15
CA SER A 125 -13.99 21.12 -18.06
C SER A 125 -14.95 20.02 -18.50
N ILE A 126 -14.54 18.77 -18.28
CA ILE A 126 -15.38 17.58 -18.49
C ILE A 126 -15.69 17.00 -17.12
N THR A 127 -16.98 16.81 -16.83
CA THR A 127 -17.43 16.19 -15.59
C THR A 127 -18.04 14.82 -15.88
N ARG A 128 -17.73 13.84 -15.03
CA ARG A 128 -18.25 12.47 -15.11
C ARG A 128 -18.79 12.04 -13.75
N ASN A 129 -19.83 11.23 -13.77
CA ASN A 129 -20.28 10.48 -12.61
C ASN A 129 -20.31 9.01 -13.00
N ASP A 130 -19.63 8.19 -12.24
CA ASP A 130 -19.39 6.81 -12.55
C ASP A 130 -19.71 5.89 -11.36
N PHE A 131 -20.58 4.89 -11.60
CA PHE A 131 -20.91 3.85 -10.63
C PHE A 131 -20.03 2.64 -10.86
N GLN A 132 -19.07 2.46 -10.01
CA GLN A 132 -18.13 1.34 -10.02
C GLN A 132 -18.60 0.28 -9.01
N PHE A 133 -19.45 -0.65 -9.43
CA PHE A 133 -20.09 -1.65 -8.59
C PHE A 133 -19.92 -3.07 -9.16
N PRO A 134 -18.86 -3.81 -8.81
CA PRO A 134 -17.76 -3.45 -7.90
C PRO A 134 -16.67 -2.63 -8.59
N GLN A 135 -16.01 -1.75 -7.86
CA GLN A 135 -14.77 -1.14 -8.31
C GLN A 135 -13.63 -2.16 -8.26
N GLU A 136 -13.58 -2.93 -7.18
CA GLU A 136 -12.52 -3.87 -6.89
C GLU A 136 -13.05 -5.03 -6.03
N VAL A 137 -12.62 -6.24 -6.31
CA VAL A 137 -12.84 -7.42 -5.47
C VAL A 137 -11.50 -8.09 -5.22
N ASN A 138 -11.07 -8.15 -3.95
CA ASN A 138 -9.86 -8.85 -3.57
C ASN A 138 -10.18 -10.20 -2.92
N LEU A 139 -9.49 -11.23 -3.35
CA LEU A 139 -9.48 -12.53 -2.72
C LEU A 139 -8.15 -12.75 -2.02
N PHE A 140 -8.18 -12.85 -0.71
CA PHE A 140 -7.01 -13.09 0.11
C PHE A 140 -6.93 -14.55 0.57
N THR A 141 -5.73 -15.08 0.59
CA THR A 141 -5.39 -16.26 1.36
C THR A 141 -4.16 -15.97 2.21
N ALA A 142 -4.21 -16.28 3.49
CA ALA A 142 -3.13 -16.00 4.40
C ALA A 142 -3.13 -16.96 5.60
N GLY A 143 -1.98 -17.16 6.20
CA GLY A 143 -1.88 -18.03 7.35
C GLY A 143 -0.44 -18.25 7.81
N THR A 144 -0.30 -19.19 8.74
CA THR A 144 1.00 -19.63 9.26
C THR A 144 1.17 -21.12 9.05
N LEU A 145 2.41 -21.53 8.84
CA LEU A 145 2.81 -22.93 8.66
C LEU A 145 3.88 -23.24 9.71
N GLY A 146 3.60 -24.18 10.61
CA GLY A 146 4.47 -24.43 11.77
C GLY A 146 4.71 -23.13 12.58
N ASP A 147 5.83 -23.05 13.28
CA ASP A 147 6.09 -21.97 14.24
C ASP A 147 6.80 -20.74 13.67
N LYS A 148 7.38 -20.84 12.48
CA LYS A 148 8.26 -19.79 11.92
C LYS A 148 7.82 -19.24 10.56
N PHE A 149 6.91 -19.93 9.88
CA PHE A 149 6.58 -19.56 8.51
C PHE A 149 5.21 -18.92 8.42
N GLY A 150 5.09 -17.89 7.58
CA GLY A 150 3.85 -17.23 7.24
C GLY A 150 3.70 -17.09 5.72
N PHE A 151 2.48 -16.94 5.26
CA PHE A 151 2.19 -16.65 3.86
C PHE A 151 1.01 -15.69 3.74
N LEU A 152 1.01 -14.94 2.65
CA LEU A 152 -0.11 -14.09 2.22
C LEU A 152 -0.12 -14.03 0.71
N ALA A 153 -1.30 -14.25 0.11
CA ALA A 153 -1.52 -14.00 -1.30
C ALA A 153 -2.83 -13.24 -1.50
N GLU A 154 -2.86 -12.39 -2.52
CA GLU A 154 -3.98 -11.53 -2.89
C GLU A 154 -4.17 -11.56 -4.40
N LEU A 155 -5.38 -11.90 -4.82
CA LEU A 155 -5.85 -11.75 -6.19
C LEU A 155 -6.84 -10.59 -6.24
N THR A 156 -6.61 -9.66 -7.16
CA THR A 156 -7.46 -8.51 -7.37
C THR A 156 -8.19 -8.63 -8.69
N PHE A 157 -9.49 -8.40 -8.64
CA PHE A 157 -10.39 -8.34 -9.79
C PHE A 157 -10.85 -6.89 -9.91
N GLU A 158 -10.47 -6.21 -10.98
CA GLU A 158 -10.87 -4.84 -11.27
C GLU A 158 -11.75 -4.80 -12.52
N GLU A 159 -12.77 -3.95 -12.51
CA GLU A 159 -13.64 -3.74 -13.65
C GLU A 159 -12.82 -3.21 -14.84
N GLY A 160 -12.86 -3.93 -15.96
CA GLY A 160 -12.15 -3.56 -17.18
C GLY A 160 -10.66 -3.93 -17.24
N ALA A 161 -10.03 -4.26 -16.12
CA ALA A 161 -8.60 -4.61 -16.05
C ALA A 161 -8.34 -6.14 -15.95
N GLY A 162 -9.36 -6.92 -15.56
CA GLY A 162 -9.23 -8.37 -15.42
C GLY A 162 -8.78 -8.81 -14.03
N VAL A 163 -7.94 -9.85 -13.98
CA VAL A 163 -7.45 -10.45 -12.73
C VAL A 163 -5.96 -10.27 -12.63
N SER A 164 -5.50 -9.74 -11.53
CA SER A 164 -4.09 -9.56 -11.21
C SER A 164 -3.70 -10.25 -9.90
N ILE A 165 -2.43 -10.64 -9.78
CA ILE A 165 -1.83 -11.04 -8.51
C ILE A 165 -1.23 -9.77 -7.90
N GLU A 166 -1.85 -9.26 -6.84
CA GLU A 166 -1.30 -8.09 -6.13
C GLU A 166 -0.16 -8.49 -5.20
N ARG A 167 -0.29 -9.66 -4.57
CA ARG A 167 0.72 -10.22 -3.68
C ARG A 167 0.71 -11.72 -3.70
N ALA A 168 1.90 -12.29 -3.51
CA ALA A 168 2.10 -13.69 -3.22
C ALA A 168 3.44 -13.82 -2.50
N GLN A 169 3.41 -13.82 -1.16
CA GLN A 169 4.62 -13.78 -0.34
C GLN A 169 4.67 -14.91 0.68
N PHE A 170 5.88 -15.32 0.94
CA PHE A 170 6.25 -16.26 2.00
C PHE A 170 7.22 -15.57 2.95
N THR A 171 7.03 -15.76 4.25
CA THR A 171 7.89 -15.21 5.30
C THR A 171 8.46 -16.34 6.16
N ALA A 172 9.72 -16.19 6.56
CA ALA A 172 10.34 -17.00 7.60
C ALA A 172 10.83 -16.06 8.70
N ASN A 173 10.34 -16.28 9.91
CA ASN A 173 10.58 -15.39 11.04
C ASN A 173 11.60 -15.96 12.00
N SER A 174 12.37 -15.09 12.65
CA SER A 174 13.40 -15.47 13.63
C SER A 174 14.33 -16.55 13.07
N VAL A 175 14.84 -16.31 11.85
CA VAL A 175 15.66 -17.28 11.11
C VAL A 175 17.00 -17.53 11.82
N CYS A 176 17.57 -16.46 12.39
CA CYS A 176 18.80 -16.54 13.19
C CYS A 176 18.88 -15.34 14.15
N GLY A 177 19.74 -15.47 15.18
CA GLY A 177 19.94 -14.44 16.20
C GLY A 177 18.82 -14.41 17.25
N PRO A 178 18.69 -13.29 17.98
CA PRO A 178 17.58 -13.05 18.89
C PRO A 178 16.24 -13.09 18.16
N GLU A 179 15.15 -13.31 18.89
CA GLU A 179 13.80 -13.29 18.37
C GLU A 179 13.50 -11.97 17.65
N HIS A 180 12.80 -12.03 16.53
CA HIS A 180 12.46 -10.92 15.62
C HIS A 180 13.66 -10.20 14.97
N ALA A 181 14.91 -10.56 15.32
CA ALA A 181 16.06 -9.83 14.82
C ALA A 181 16.29 -10.02 13.32
N VAL A 182 16.13 -11.23 12.80
CA VAL A 182 16.34 -11.54 11.38
C VAL A 182 15.17 -12.35 10.85
N ASN A 183 14.43 -11.75 9.95
CA ASN A 183 13.33 -12.35 9.22
C ASN A 183 13.62 -12.29 7.72
N PHE A 184 13.02 -13.19 6.99
CA PHE A 184 13.16 -13.32 5.54
C PHE A 184 11.79 -13.30 4.87
N LYS A 185 11.66 -12.58 3.76
CA LYS A 185 10.46 -12.54 2.95
C LYS A 185 10.82 -12.69 1.48
N VAL A 186 10.10 -13.52 0.76
CA VAL A 186 10.29 -13.76 -0.67
C VAL A 186 8.95 -13.84 -1.38
N GLY A 187 8.90 -13.34 -2.60
CA GLY A 187 7.71 -13.38 -3.43
C GLY A 187 7.39 -12.06 -4.09
N MET A 188 6.10 -11.84 -4.32
CA MET A 188 5.56 -10.59 -4.82
C MET A 188 4.90 -9.83 -3.69
N PHE A 189 5.40 -8.66 -3.38
CA PHE A 189 4.92 -7.82 -2.27
C PHE A 189 5.38 -6.38 -2.45
N ALA A 190 4.75 -5.51 -1.70
CA ALA A 190 5.13 -4.12 -1.68
C ALA A 190 6.41 -3.90 -0.86
N PRO A 191 7.43 -3.19 -1.39
CA PRO A 191 8.63 -2.84 -0.66
C PRO A 191 8.28 -2.06 0.61
N ASP A 192 8.86 -2.42 1.74
CA ASP A 192 8.59 -1.75 3.01
C ASP A 192 9.46 -0.48 3.14
N LEU A 193 9.16 0.56 2.33
CA LEU A 193 9.97 1.77 2.20
C LEU A 193 9.57 2.87 3.17
N ALA A 194 8.27 3.09 3.41
CA ALA A 194 7.79 4.13 4.32
C ALA A 194 6.40 3.78 4.86
N ASP A 195 6.08 4.25 6.06
CA ASP A 195 4.73 4.14 6.60
C ASP A 195 3.74 4.90 5.72
N GLY A 196 2.60 4.29 5.43
CA GLY A 196 1.55 4.91 4.64
C GLY A 196 1.87 5.09 3.16
N PHE A 197 2.98 4.53 2.66
CA PHE A 197 3.31 4.57 1.23
C PHE A 197 2.27 3.87 0.36
N GLN A 198 1.60 2.86 0.90
CA GLN A 198 0.69 2.03 0.14
C GLN A 198 -0.75 2.32 0.50
N GLU A 199 -1.62 2.27 -0.49
CA GLU A 199 -3.06 2.45 -0.34
C GLU A 199 -3.65 1.62 0.81
N MET A 200 -3.20 0.39 0.93
CA MET A 200 -3.72 -0.55 1.94
C MET A 200 -3.37 -0.23 3.39
N TRP A 201 -2.45 0.72 3.63
CA TRP A 201 -2.11 1.17 4.98
C TRP A 201 -2.74 2.51 5.33
N LEU A 202 -3.54 3.07 4.42
CA LEU A 202 -4.18 4.38 4.57
C LEU A 202 -5.65 4.25 4.96
N MET A 203 -6.18 5.26 5.63
CA MET A 203 -7.64 5.38 5.88
C MET A 203 -8.38 5.93 4.66
N THR A 204 -7.68 6.60 3.76
CA THR A 204 -8.20 7.21 2.53
C THR A 204 -8.48 6.17 1.44
N ASN A 205 -9.29 6.52 0.44
CA ASN A 205 -9.53 5.69 -0.73
C ASN A 205 -8.40 5.82 -1.76
N ASN A 206 -7.94 7.05 -1.99
CA ASN A 206 -6.82 7.31 -2.89
C ASN A 206 -5.50 7.09 -2.15
N GLY A 207 -4.54 6.45 -2.82
CA GLY A 207 -3.17 6.28 -2.38
C GLY A 207 -2.38 7.59 -2.34
N ILE A 208 -1.10 7.51 -2.02
CA ILE A 208 -0.16 8.63 -2.13
C ILE A 208 0.41 8.57 -3.55
N ASP A 209 -0.01 9.51 -4.39
CA ASP A 209 0.26 9.45 -5.82
C ASP A 209 1.63 10.02 -6.21
N THR A 210 2.18 10.93 -5.39
CA THR A 210 3.32 11.74 -5.81
C THR A 210 4.67 11.23 -5.33
N LEU A 211 4.72 10.47 -4.21
CA LEU A 211 5.98 10.22 -3.49
C LEU A 211 7.03 9.49 -4.33
N PHE A 212 6.63 8.47 -5.09
CA PHE A 212 7.52 7.66 -5.91
C PHE A 212 7.09 7.57 -7.39
N ALA A 213 6.12 8.38 -7.80
CA ALA A 213 5.48 8.31 -9.12
C ALA A 213 5.95 9.44 -10.06
N TYR A 214 7.24 9.74 -10.09
CA TYR A 214 7.77 10.75 -11.00
C TYR A 214 8.06 10.18 -12.38
N ASN A 215 7.55 10.85 -13.42
CA ASN A 215 7.84 10.53 -14.81
C ASN A 215 8.75 11.61 -15.45
N PRO A 216 10.09 11.45 -15.39
CA PRO A 216 11.00 12.44 -15.92
C PRO A 216 10.97 12.54 -17.45
N ILE A 217 10.52 11.51 -18.14
CA ILE A 217 10.50 11.49 -19.62
C ILE A 217 9.39 12.41 -20.14
N GLY A 218 8.23 12.44 -19.48
CA GLY A 218 7.17 13.36 -19.81
C GLY A 218 7.50 14.82 -19.56
N VAL A 219 8.48 15.08 -18.69
CA VAL A 219 8.92 16.42 -18.30
C VAL A 219 10.06 16.93 -19.17
N ALA A 220 10.91 16.07 -19.68
CA ALA A 220 12.07 16.44 -20.51
C ALA A 220 11.70 16.98 -21.90
N GLY A 221 10.54 17.61 -22.01
CA GLY A 221 9.90 18.23 -23.16
C GLY A 221 10.69 18.25 -24.46
N GLY A 222 10.24 17.52 -25.44
CA GLY A 222 10.75 17.60 -26.80
C GLY A 222 11.45 16.36 -27.34
N THR A 223 11.59 15.30 -26.56
CA THR A 223 12.15 14.04 -27.08
C THR A 223 11.10 13.12 -27.70
N GLY A 224 9.82 13.47 -27.70
CA GLY A 224 8.75 12.61 -28.18
C GLY A 224 8.48 11.38 -27.29
N LEU A 225 9.28 11.16 -26.25
CA LEU A 225 9.16 10.04 -25.31
C LEU A 225 8.01 10.22 -24.30
N ALA A 226 7.34 11.36 -24.33
CA ALA A 226 6.31 11.75 -23.36
C ALA A 226 5.00 10.97 -23.51
N GLU A 227 4.68 10.47 -24.69
CA GLU A 227 3.34 9.95 -24.96
C GLU A 227 3.16 8.46 -24.59
N GLU A 228 4.24 7.72 -24.31
CA GLU A 228 4.16 6.26 -24.10
C GLU A 228 4.52 5.77 -22.68
N GLY A 229 4.26 6.57 -21.67
CA GLY A 229 4.12 6.06 -20.29
C GLY A 229 5.38 5.56 -19.58
N GLY A 230 6.55 6.02 -19.98
CA GLY A 230 7.81 5.59 -19.38
C GLY A 230 8.16 6.21 -18.02
N GLY A 231 7.20 6.37 -17.11
CA GLY A 231 7.45 6.89 -15.77
C GLY A 231 8.19 5.90 -14.87
N ILE A 232 9.07 6.40 -14.02
CA ILE A 232 9.69 5.60 -12.97
C ILE A 232 8.86 5.77 -11.70
N SER A 233 7.93 4.85 -11.51
CA SER A 233 7.17 4.70 -10.27
C SER A 233 7.67 3.46 -9.54
N ILE A 234 7.88 3.53 -8.25
CA ILE A 234 8.09 2.31 -7.46
C ILE A 234 6.72 1.67 -7.30
N PRO A 235 6.48 0.49 -7.89
CA PRO A 235 5.16 -0.12 -7.90
C PRO A 235 4.69 -0.53 -6.51
N SER A 236 3.39 -0.63 -6.33
CA SER A 236 2.78 -1.13 -5.09
C SER A 236 3.18 -2.57 -4.76
N SER A 237 3.61 -3.34 -5.77
CA SER A 237 4.10 -4.71 -5.62
C SER A 237 5.26 -5.00 -6.55
N VAL A 238 6.29 -5.67 -6.02
CA VAL A 238 7.49 -6.08 -6.75
C VAL A 238 7.82 -7.54 -6.46
N LYS A 239 8.47 -8.22 -7.40
CA LYS A 239 9.06 -9.55 -7.16
C LYS A 239 10.39 -9.35 -6.46
N ALA A 240 10.49 -9.72 -5.18
CA ALA A 240 11.61 -9.36 -4.33
C ALA A 240 12.01 -10.45 -3.34
N ILE A 241 13.23 -10.30 -2.84
CA ILE A 241 13.76 -10.96 -1.66
C ILE A 241 14.08 -9.87 -0.66
N GLU A 242 13.60 -10.00 0.56
CA GLU A 242 13.76 -9.01 1.62
C GLU A 242 14.20 -9.65 2.93
N PHE A 243 15.21 -9.08 3.57
CA PHE A 243 15.57 -9.31 4.95
C PHE A 243 15.10 -8.14 5.79
N TYR A 244 14.43 -8.40 6.89
CA TYR A 244 13.95 -7.38 7.79
C TYR A 244 14.01 -7.84 9.24
N GLY A 245 13.97 -6.90 10.16
CA GLY A 245 13.98 -7.26 11.57
C GLY A 245 13.71 -6.10 12.51
N VAL A 246 13.46 -6.48 13.76
CA VAL A 246 13.29 -5.57 14.89
C VAL A 246 14.38 -5.85 15.93
N ALA A 247 15.15 -4.83 16.26
CA ALA A 247 16.17 -4.94 17.31
C ALA A 247 15.77 -4.09 18.52
N LYS A 248 15.93 -4.66 19.73
CA LYS A 248 15.63 -3.99 21.01
C LYS A 248 14.23 -3.37 21.04
N HIS A 249 13.25 -4.04 20.42
CA HIS A 249 11.83 -3.63 20.35
C HIS A 249 11.55 -2.30 19.62
N ARG A 250 12.60 -1.58 19.16
CA ARG A 250 12.51 -0.17 18.75
C ARG A 250 13.12 0.17 17.42
N PHE A 251 14.15 -0.53 17.03
CA PHE A 251 14.86 -0.33 15.78
C PHE A 251 14.36 -1.31 14.75
N PHE A 252 13.83 -0.82 13.64
CA PHE A 252 13.44 -1.62 12.48
C PHE A 252 14.42 -1.41 11.35
N TYR A 253 14.70 -2.46 10.62
CA TYR A 253 15.42 -2.37 9.36
C TYR A 253 14.80 -3.29 8.31
N THR A 254 14.94 -2.90 7.06
CA THR A 254 14.68 -3.75 5.90
C THR A 254 15.72 -3.51 4.81
N LEU A 255 16.12 -4.59 4.17
CA LEU A 255 17.06 -4.62 3.05
C LEU A 255 16.47 -5.56 1.99
N GLY A 256 16.21 -5.05 0.81
CA GLY A 256 15.59 -5.83 -0.24
C GLY A 256 16.29 -5.72 -1.58
N VAL A 257 16.10 -6.76 -2.38
CA VAL A 257 16.51 -6.82 -3.78
C VAL A 257 15.31 -7.23 -4.62
N THR A 258 15.11 -6.56 -5.74
CA THR A 258 13.96 -6.77 -6.63
C THR A 258 14.36 -6.83 -8.09
N ASN A 259 13.51 -7.39 -8.91
CA ASN A 259 13.72 -7.51 -10.36
C ASN A 259 13.85 -6.16 -11.09
N GLY A 260 13.61 -5.06 -10.43
CA GLY A 260 13.73 -3.76 -11.05
C GLY A 260 12.58 -3.38 -11.97
N PHE A 261 12.62 -2.15 -12.40
CA PHE A 261 11.53 -1.46 -13.06
C PHE A 261 11.34 -1.84 -14.55
N GLY A 262 12.37 -2.28 -15.22
CA GLY A 262 12.27 -2.73 -16.61
C GLY A 262 11.60 -4.11 -16.79
N ALA A 263 11.30 -4.81 -15.70
CA ALA A 263 10.41 -5.94 -15.72
C ALA A 263 8.99 -5.40 -15.85
N VAL A 264 8.53 -5.27 -17.06
CA VAL A 264 7.20 -4.80 -17.50
C VAL A 264 6.15 -4.89 -16.40
N SER A 265 5.59 -3.74 -16.08
CA SER A 265 4.43 -3.51 -15.20
C SER A 265 3.86 -4.77 -14.52
N GLY A 266 4.25 -4.97 -13.31
CA GLY A 266 3.51 -5.72 -12.30
C GLY A 266 3.45 -7.21 -12.46
N ASN A 267 3.00 -7.81 -13.49
CA ASN A 267 2.45 -9.15 -13.34
C ASN A 267 2.80 -10.20 -14.39
N SER A 268 3.33 -9.89 -15.53
CA SER A 268 3.36 -10.87 -16.61
C SER A 268 4.69 -11.04 -17.34
N GLY A 269 5.70 -10.25 -17.04
CA GLY A 269 6.96 -10.27 -17.79
C GLY A 269 8.09 -10.99 -17.07
N ASN A 270 8.98 -11.62 -17.83
CA ASN A 270 10.31 -11.95 -17.38
C ASN A 270 11.12 -10.65 -17.24
N ASP A 271 12.01 -10.60 -16.27
CA ASP A 271 12.97 -9.50 -16.16
C ASP A 271 13.84 -9.44 -17.42
N PRO A 272 13.81 -8.35 -18.21
CA PRO A 272 14.53 -8.27 -19.48
C PRO A 272 16.05 -8.10 -19.32
N HIS A 273 16.53 -7.88 -18.10
CA HIS A 273 17.95 -7.69 -17.82
C HIS A 273 18.40 -8.33 -16.51
N SER A 274 19.71 -8.55 -16.36
CA SER A 274 20.27 -9.18 -15.15
C SER A 274 20.46 -8.21 -13.98
N ALA A 275 20.38 -6.90 -14.20
CA ALA A 275 20.49 -5.90 -13.15
C ALA A 275 19.30 -6.00 -12.17
N LYS A 276 19.56 -5.74 -10.91
CA LYS A 276 18.55 -5.78 -9.85
C LYS A 276 18.52 -4.45 -9.13
N ASP A 277 17.34 -4.07 -8.67
CA ASP A 277 17.16 -2.93 -7.82
C ASP A 277 17.37 -3.29 -6.36
N TRP A 278 17.83 -2.34 -5.59
CA TRP A 278 18.12 -2.49 -4.18
C TRP A 278 17.41 -1.42 -3.38
N TYR A 279 16.87 -1.79 -2.24
CA TYR A 279 16.30 -0.83 -1.31
C TYR A 279 16.65 -1.14 0.13
N ALA A 280 16.63 -0.09 0.94
CA ALA A 280 16.85 -0.18 2.37
C ALA A 280 15.99 0.84 3.11
N ARG A 281 15.59 0.49 4.33
CA ARG A 281 14.93 1.38 5.27
C ARG A 281 15.44 1.10 6.67
N PHE A 282 15.64 2.16 7.44
CA PHE A 282 16.03 2.09 8.85
C PHE A 282 15.20 3.08 9.62
N ASP A 283 14.58 2.66 10.72
CA ASP A 283 13.80 3.54 11.56
C ASP A 283 13.87 3.19 13.04
N TYR A 284 13.55 4.16 13.85
CA TYR A 284 13.49 4.03 15.29
C TYR A 284 12.19 4.58 15.84
N LYS A 285 11.58 3.84 16.77
CA LYS A 285 10.33 4.20 17.43
C LYS A 285 10.57 4.59 18.88
N PHE A 286 10.20 5.82 19.23
CA PHE A 286 10.19 6.34 20.59
C PHE A 286 8.78 6.22 21.16
N GLY A 287 8.67 5.75 22.40
CA GLY A 287 7.39 5.61 23.11
C GLY A 287 6.51 4.47 22.60
N GLY A 288 5.31 4.37 23.10
CA GLY A 288 4.29 3.38 22.71
C GLY A 288 4.73 1.92 22.81
N MET A 289 3.93 1.02 22.21
CA MET A 289 4.23 -0.40 22.07
C MET A 289 5.52 -0.62 21.28
N GLY A 290 6.26 -1.67 21.57
CA GLY A 290 7.38 -2.13 20.75
C GLY A 290 6.94 -2.50 19.34
N LEU A 291 7.86 -2.43 18.38
CA LEU A 291 7.58 -2.82 16.99
C LEU A 291 7.31 -4.33 16.84
N ASP A 292 7.77 -5.13 17.79
CA ASP A 292 7.51 -6.58 17.94
C ASP A 292 6.34 -6.88 18.89
N GLY A 293 5.67 -5.85 19.41
CA GLY A 293 4.57 -5.99 20.36
C GLY A 293 4.95 -5.88 21.82
N ASP A 294 6.23 -5.63 22.16
CA ASP A 294 6.67 -5.48 23.55
C ASP A 294 5.97 -4.33 24.27
N THR A 295 5.39 -4.62 25.42
CA THR A 295 4.73 -3.68 26.31
C THR A 295 5.39 -3.56 27.68
N THR A 296 6.54 -4.20 27.86
CA THR A 296 7.23 -4.28 29.17
C THR A 296 7.48 -2.88 29.75
N GLY A 297 7.04 -2.70 30.99
CA GLY A 297 7.18 -1.42 31.74
C GLY A 297 6.31 -0.28 31.21
N LYS A 298 5.27 -0.54 30.44
CA LYS A 298 4.39 0.47 29.88
C LYS A 298 2.94 0.24 30.29
N THR A 299 2.24 1.36 30.55
CA THR A 299 0.79 1.36 30.65
C THR A 299 0.20 1.61 29.27
N MET A 300 -0.42 0.59 28.69
CA MET A 300 -1.10 0.73 27.41
C MET A 300 -2.46 1.43 27.59
N PRO A 301 -2.89 2.27 26.60
CA PRO A 301 -4.26 2.77 26.60
C PRO A 301 -5.28 1.61 26.55
N ALA A 302 -6.45 1.82 27.15
CA ALA A 302 -7.54 0.87 27.05
C ALA A 302 -8.08 0.75 25.60
N GLU A 303 -7.93 1.84 24.84
CA GLU A 303 -8.33 1.90 23.44
C GLU A 303 -7.14 1.58 22.55
N ASN A 304 -7.27 0.54 21.76
CA ASN A 304 -6.18 -0.01 20.93
C ASN A 304 -5.78 0.85 19.71
N TRP A 305 -6.55 1.89 19.38
CA TRP A 305 -6.17 2.88 18.35
C TRP A 305 -5.35 4.03 18.92
N ARG A 306 -5.29 4.18 20.24
CA ARG A 306 -4.52 5.24 20.91
C ARG A 306 -3.09 4.83 21.13
N GLU A 307 -2.20 5.72 20.80
CA GLU A 307 -0.78 5.57 21.09
C GLU A 307 -0.15 6.93 21.38
N ASN A 308 0.97 6.94 22.11
CA ASN A 308 1.85 8.10 22.24
C ASN A 308 3.26 7.66 21.83
N SER A 309 3.59 7.91 20.57
CA SER A 309 4.87 7.50 20.00
C SER A 309 5.31 8.41 18.87
N VAL A 310 6.61 8.40 18.60
CA VAL A 310 7.21 9.01 17.41
C VAL A 310 8.08 7.97 16.75
N ARG A 311 7.87 7.72 15.45
CA ARG A 311 8.72 6.89 14.63
C ARG A 311 9.38 7.77 13.57
N VAL A 312 10.69 7.68 13.43
CA VAL A 312 11.46 8.40 12.40
C VAL A 312 12.33 7.43 11.65
N GLY A 313 12.48 7.65 10.35
CA GLY A 313 13.25 6.73 9.52
C GLY A 313 13.82 7.40 8.29
N ILE A 314 14.78 6.68 7.71
CA ILE A 314 15.40 7.00 6.42
C ILE A 314 15.15 5.83 5.46
N LEU A 315 15.05 6.15 4.20
CA LEU A 315 14.89 5.17 3.12
C LEU A 315 15.80 5.48 1.95
N GLY A 316 16.16 4.44 1.24
CA GLY A 316 16.90 4.53 -0.01
C GLY A 316 16.41 3.46 -0.98
N TYR A 317 16.37 3.81 -2.25
CA TYR A 317 16.10 2.89 -3.35
C TYR A 317 17.05 3.22 -4.50
N HIS A 318 17.71 2.21 -5.03
CA HIS A 318 18.59 2.32 -6.19
C HIS A 318 18.19 1.29 -7.23
N GLY A 319 18.00 1.72 -8.45
CA GLY A 319 17.62 0.85 -9.52
C GLY A 319 18.35 1.14 -10.83
N THR A 320 18.39 0.09 -11.65
CA THR A 320 18.90 0.16 -13.02
C THR A 320 17.96 -0.62 -13.92
N GLY A 321 17.69 -0.08 -15.09
CA GLY A 321 16.83 -0.73 -16.06
C GLY A 321 17.26 -0.43 -17.48
N ARG A 322 16.82 -1.29 -18.38
CA ARG A 322 16.93 -1.08 -19.82
C ARG A 322 15.56 -1.31 -20.42
N ASP A 323 15.04 -0.29 -21.06
CA ASP A 323 13.79 -0.41 -21.78
C ASP A 323 14.08 -0.60 -23.26
N VAL A 324 13.64 -1.73 -23.79
CA VAL A 324 13.79 -2.10 -25.22
C VAL A 324 12.46 -2.00 -25.98
N SER A 325 11.40 -1.54 -25.31
CA SER A 325 10.05 -1.61 -25.84
C SER A 325 9.48 -0.28 -26.36
N PHE A 326 10.30 0.74 -26.52
CA PHE A 326 9.88 2.02 -27.08
C PHE A 326 10.61 2.37 -28.37
N PRO A 327 10.28 1.75 -29.52
CA PRO A 327 10.65 2.33 -30.77
C PRO A 327 9.84 3.63 -30.95
N ILE A 328 10.45 4.79 -30.71
CA ILE A 328 9.93 6.01 -31.31
C ILE A 328 10.14 5.83 -32.80
N THR A 329 9.05 5.85 -33.52
CA THR A 329 9.07 5.68 -34.98
C THR A 329 8.89 7.04 -35.66
N ASP A 330 9.51 7.18 -36.85
CA ASP A 330 9.19 8.27 -37.75
C ASP A 330 7.77 8.11 -38.35
N ASP A 331 7.37 9.07 -39.20
CA ASP A 331 6.06 9.09 -39.86
C ASP A 331 5.79 7.86 -40.76
N ILE A 332 6.82 7.06 -41.06
CA ILE A 332 6.73 5.85 -41.89
C ILE A 332 6.97 4.56 -41.09
N GLY A 333 7.09 4.67 -39.75
CA GLY A 333 7.22 3.53 -38.86
C GLY A 333 8.65 2.99 -38.70
N THR A 334 9.69 3.76 -39.07
CA THR A 334 11.09 3.39 -38.81
C THR A 334 11.46 3.73 -37.37
N PRO A 335 12.01 2.80 -36.57
CA PRO A 335 12.43 3.10 -35.20
C PRO A 335 13.54 4.15 -35.19
N LEU A 336 13.34 5.26 -34.51
CA LEU A 336 14.33 6.31 -34.29
C LEU A 336 15.16 6.08 -33.03
N PHE A 337 14.55 5.48 -31.99
CA PHE A 337 15.20 5.15 -30.73
C PHE A 337 14.85 3.72 -30.32
N ASP A 338 15.83 2.94 -29.90
CA ASP A 338 15.64 1.51 -29.64
C ASP A 338 15.95 1.09 -28.20
N VAL A 339 16.78 1.85 -27.50
CA VAL A 339 17.22 1.46 -26.16
C VAL A 339 17.30 2.69 -25.25
N VAL A 340 16.67 2.58 -24.08
CA VAL A 340 16.81 3.54 -23.00
C VAL A 340 17.45 2.86 -21.80
N ASP A 341 18.70 3.18 -21.52
CA ASP A 341 19.35 2.80 -20.27
C ASP A 341 18.95 3.78 -19.16
N ARG A 342 18.47 3.24 -18.04
CA ARG A 342 18.00 4.03 -16.90
C ARG A 342 18.78 3.69 -15.64
N ARG A 343 19.12 4.70 -14.87
CA ARG A 343 19.52 4.57 -13.47
C ARG A 343 18.68 5.51 -12.65
N TYR A 344 18.23 5.10 -11.51
CA TYR A 344 17.42 5.94 -10.65
C TYR A 344 17.70 5.71 -9.18
N ASP A 345 17.76 6.82 -8.47
CA ASP A 345 17.99 6.86 -7.03
C ASP A 345 16.84 7.58 -6.34
N ARG A 346 16.41 7.04 -5.20
CA ARG A 346 15.45 7.65 -4.30
C ARG A 346 16.06 7.65 -2.91
N LEU A 347 16.20 8.82 -2.34
CA LEU A 347 16.66 8.96 -0.96
C LEU A 347 15.63 9.79 -0.20
N GLY A 348 15.21 9.30 0.95
CA GLY A 348 14.16 9.97 1.69
C GLY A 348 14.24 9.77 3.18
N LEU A 349 13.39 10.52 3.85
CA LEU A 349 13.13 10.42 5.28
C LEU A 349 11.62 10.45 5.52
N TYR A 350 11.19 9.83 6.61
CA TYR A 350 9.80 9.89 7.02
C TYR A 350 9.68 10.00 8.54
N ALA A 351 8.51 10.46 8.99
CA ALA A 351 8.16 10.51 10.39
C ALA A 351 6.67 10.16 10.57
N SER A 352 6.35 9.49 11.66
CA SER A 352 4.98 9.20 12.09
C SER A 352 4.88 9.52 13.58
N TRP A 353 3.95 10.42 13.92
CA TRP A 353 3.69 10.86 15.28
C TRP A 353 2.28 10.49 15.69
N PHE A 354 2.18 9.68 16.74
CA PHE A 354 0.92 9.35 17.38
C PHE A 354 0.78 10.13 18.69
N TRP A 355 -0.33 10.83 18.83
CA TRP A 355 -0.73 11.47 20.06
C TRP A 355 -2.19 11.18 20.36
N ARG A 356 -2.44 10.19 21.22
CA ARG A 356 -3.79 9.69 21.52
C ARG A 356 -4.55 9.28 20.27
N ASP A 357 -5.60 10.04 19.92
CA ASP A 357 -6.50 9.78 18.79
C ASP A 357 -6.02 10.36 17.45
N LEU A 358 -4.90 11.10 17.47
CA LEU A 358 -4.30 11.74 16.30
C LEU A 358 -3.05 11.00 15.86
N ASN A 359 -2.96 10.73 14.57
CA ASN A 359 -1.71 10.32 13.92
C ASN A 359 -1.37 11.32 12.82
N VAL A 360 -0.20 11.93 12.88
CA VAL A 360 0.35 12.76 11.80
C VAL A 360 1.58 12.06 11.26
N PHE A 361 1.61 11.80 9.97
CA PHE A 361 2.73 11.15 9.33
C PHE A 361 2.99 11.73 7.95
N GLY A 362 4.22 11.56 7.48
CA GLY A 362 4.64 12.06 6.20
C GLY A 362 6.02 11.59 5.83
N ALA A 363 6.37 11.77 4.56
CA ALA A 363 7.67 11.45 4.03
C ALA A 363 8.12 12.53 3.05
N TYR A 364 9.43 12.67 2.91
CA TYR A 364 10.10 13.45 1.88
C TYR A 364 11.05 12.55 1.12
N VAL A 365 11.02 12.62 -0.20
CA VAL A 365 11.90 11.88 -1.10
C VAL A 365 12.53 12.83 -2.08
N ARG A 366 13.83 12.71 -2.27
CA ARG A 366 14.55 13.28 -3.40
C ARG A 366 14.88 12.17 -4.38
N GLY A 367 14.45 12.35 -5.62
CA GLY A 367 14.72 11.45 -6.72
C GLY A 367 15.72 12.04 -7.71
N LYS A 368 16.54 11.16 -8.29
CA LYS A 368 17.41 11.45 -9.42
C LYS A 368 17.32 10.29 -10.39
N ASP A 369 17.06 10.60 -11.64
CA ASP A 369 17.05 9.63 -12.72
C ASP A 369 18.14 9.96 -13.73
N GLU A 370 18.83 8.95 -14.23
CA GLU A 370 19.79 9.10 -15.33
C GLU A 370 19.29 8.25 -16.49
N LEU A 371 19.06 8.90 -17.61
CA LEU A 371 18.54 8.28 -18.83
C LEU A 371 19.60 8.45 -19.92
N THR A 372 19.95 7.37 -20.62
CA THR A 372 20.73 7.42 -21.84
C THR A 372 19.84 6.95 -22.97
N VAL A 373 19.53 7.85 -23.87
CA VAL A 373 18.68 7.58 -25.04
C VAL A 373 19.58 7.44 -26.26
N THR A 374 19.53 6.29 -26.91
CA THR A 374 20.30 6.00 -28.14
C THR A 374 19.47 6.36 -29.34
N ASP A 375 19.90 7.36 -30.11
CA ASP A 375 19.35 7.71 -31.43
C ASP A 375 19.95 6.79 -32.47
N LEU A 376 19.11 5.92 -33.06
CA LEU A 376 19.57 4.91 -34.02
C LEU A 376 19.91 5.52 -35.37
N GLU A 377 19.25 6.61 -35.77
CA GLU A 377 19.52 7.27 -37.07
C GLU A 377 20.80 8.09 -37.02
N ALA A 378 20.98 8.87 -35.95
CA ALA A 378 22.16 9.68 -35.74
C ALA A 378 23.36 8.92 -35.15
N ALA A 379 23.14 7.67 -34.69
CA ALA A 379 24.13 6.87 -33.95
C ALA A 379 24.77 7.64 -32.77
N THR A 380 23.92 8.39 -32.03
CA THR A 380 24.35 9.22 -30.92
C THR A 380 23.60 8.89 -29.65
N ASP A 381 24.31 8.97 -28.52
CA ASP A 381 23.75 8.81 -27.19
C ASP A 381 23.49 10.17 -26.55
N THR A 382 22.27 10.41 -26.10
CA THR A 382 21.91 11.59 -25.30
C THR A 382 21.68 11.17 -23.84
N ARG A 383 22.41 11.79 -22.92
CA ARG A 383 22.25 11.57 -21.49
C ARG A 383 21.44 12.71 -20.86
N ILE A 384 20.39 12.34 -20.16
CA ILE A 384 19.51 13.24 -19.41
C ILE A 384 19.54 12.81 -17.95
N ALA A 385 19.58 13.77 -17.02
CA ALA A 385 19.64 13.49 -15.59
C ALA A 385 18.61 14.33 -14.81
N PRO A 386 17.30 14.10 -15.00
CA PRO A 386 16.26 14.83 -14.29
C PRO A 386 16.28 14.50 -12.79
N THR A 387 15.93 15.49 -12.00
CA THR A 387 15.76 15.36 -10.56
C THR A 387 14.36 15.78 -10.15
N TYR A 388 13.89 15.34 -8.98
CA TYR A 388 12.68 15.85 -8.38
C TYR A 388 12.76 15.79 -6.85
N SER A 389 11.87 16.50 -6.20
CA SER A 389 11.57 16.31 -4.79
C SER A 389 10.07 16.10 -4.61
N SER A 390 9.71 15.17 -3.76
CA SER A 390 8.32 14.91 -3.43
C SER A 390 8.16 14.75 -1.94
N TRP A 391 7.03 15.22 -1.40
CA TRP A 391 6.68 15.01 -0.01
C TRP A 391 5.16 14.96 0.17
N PHE A 392 4.75 14.31 1.22
CA PHE A 392 3.38 14.37 1.67
C PHE A 392 3.32 14.51 3.20
N VAL A 393 2.19 15.01 3.68
CA VAL A 393 1.80 14.94 5.07
C VAL A 393 0.33 14.53 5.16
N GLN A 394 0.04 13.58 6.05
CA GLN A 394 -1.33 13.15 6.34
C GLN A 394 -1.58 13.20 7.84
N ALA A 395 -2.77 13.70 8.20
CA ALA A 395 -3.28 13.68 9.56
C ALA A 395 -4.56 12.84 9.61
N ASP A 396 -4.54 11.81 10.44
CA ASP A 396 -5.68 10.94 10.72
C ASP A 396 -6.16 11.16 12.14
N TYR A 397 -7.45 11.40 12.33
CA TYR A 397 -8.04 11.65 13.63
C TYR A 397 -9.26 10.77 13.87
N VAL A 398 -9.24 10.01 14.96
CA VAL A 398 -10.39 9.25 15.45
C VAL A 398 -11.24 10.19 16.32
N ILE A 399 -12.36 10.68 15.79
CA ILE A 399 -13.29 11.55 16.52
C ILE A 399 -13.87 10.78 17.71
N ARG A 400 -14.37 9.63 17.44
CA ARG A 400 -14.79 8.53 18.32
C ARG A 400 -15.05 7.31 17.44
N PRO A 401 -14.86 6.08 17.89
CA PRO A 401 -15.39 4.95 17.14
C PRO A 401 -16.90 5.09 16.97
N PRO A 402 -17.46 4.96 15.77
CA PRO A 402 -16.84 4.52 14.51
C PRO A 402 -16.44 5.64 13.53
N PHE A 403 -16.25 6.88 13.96
CA PHE A 403 -16.06 8.06 13.09
C PHE A 403 -14.61 8.54 13.05
N GLN A 404 -14.06 8.68 11.86
CA GLN A 404 -12.69 9.15 11.62
C GLN A 404 -12.65 10.15 10.47
N VAL A 405 -11.63 11.01 10.49
CA VAL A 405 -11.32 11.96 9.43
C VAL A 405 -9.84 11.86 9.07
N SER A 406 -9.54 12.12 7.80
CA SER A 406 -8.16 12.24 7.30
C SER A 406 -8.03 13.46 6.41
N LEU A 407 -6.91 14.14 6.54
CA LEU A 407 -6.50 15.22 5.66
C LEU A 407 -5.11 14.93 5.14
N ARG A 408 -4.89 15.05 3.83
CA ARG A 408 -3.57 14.84 3.21
C ARG A 408 -3.25 15.95 2.23
N TYR A 409 -2.01 16.35 2.24
CA TYR A 409 -1.41 17.22 1.24
C TYR A 409 -0.20 16.50 0.62
N GLU A 410 -0.08 16.59 -0.69
CA GLU A 410 1.01 16.01 -1.46
C GLU A 410 1.62 17.08 -2.37
N ASP A 411 2.94 17.07 -2.52
CA ASP A 411 3.69 17.96 -3.41
C ASP A 411 4.78 17.15 -4.13
N LEU A 412 4.80 17.26 -5.43
CA LEU A 412 5.90 16.81 -6.27
C LEU A 412 6.39 17.99 -7.08
N SER A 413 7.64 18.35 -6.88
CA SER A 413 8.31 19.46 -7.57
C SER A 413 9.44 18.90 -8.43
N PRO A 414 9.32 18.96 -9.78
CA PRO A 414 10.40 18.66 -10.68
C PRO A 414 11.60 19.59 -10.46
N GLY A 415 12.81 19.08 -10.70
CA GLY A 415 14.02 19.91 -10.67
C GLY A 415 14.15 20.84 -11.88
N ASP A 416 13.37 20.60 -12.92
CA ASP A 416 13.24 21.48 -14.08
C ASP A 416 12.15 22.52 -13.80
N PRO A 417 12.49 23.83 -13.79
CA PRO A 417 11.52 24.91 -13.56
C PRO A 417 10.42 25.02 -14.64
N ALA A 418 10.64 24.44 -15.82
CA ALA A 418 9.67 24.45 -16.91
C ALA A 418 8.61 23.34 -16.75
N ALA A 419 8.89 22.35 -15.91
CA ALA A 419 7.98 21.25 -15.68
C ALA A 419 6.93 21.61 -14.62
N PRO A 420 5.64 21.24 -14.82
CA PRO A 420 4.59 21.52 -13.85
C PRO A 420 4.82 20.75 -12.53
N ALA A 421 4.62 21.41 -11.42
CA ALA A 421 4.50 20.75 -10.13
C ALA A 421 3.16 20.01 -10.04
N ILE A 422 3.10 18.96 -9.21
CA ILE A 422 1.85 18.26 -8.88
C ILE A 422 1.57 18.52 -7.41
N ARG A 423 0.44 19.13 -7.10
CA ARG A 423 0.02 19.41 -5.72
C ARG A 423 -1.40 18.94 -5.50
N LEU A 424 -1.56 18.00 -4.57
CA LEU A 424 -2.86 17.40 -4.29
C LEU A 424 -3.27 17.66 -2.85
N ALA A 425 -4.56 17.95 -2.65
CA ALA A 425 -5.18 17.97 -1.32
C ALA A 425 -6.30 16.94 -1.28
N ASN A 426 -6.30 16.12 -0.22
CA ASN A 426 -7.28 15.08 0.00
C ASN A 426 -7.93 15.25 1.37
N ALA A 427 -9.25 15.10 1.44
CA ALA A 427 -10.03 15.08 2.67
C ALA A 427 -10.94 13.85 2.66
N ASN A 428 -10.89 13.06 3.73
CA ASN A 428 -11.67 11.83 3.87
C ASN A 428 -12.45 11.84 5.19
N PHE A 429 -13.69 11.38 5.13
CA PHE A 429 -14.49 11.01 6.29
C PHE A 429 -14.87 9.55 6.20
N SER A 430 -14.49 8.77 7.21
CA SER A 430 -14.78 7.34 7.29
C SER A 430 -15.73 7.03 8.43
N PHE A 431 -16.70 6.16 8.15
CA PHE A 431 -17.67 5.64 9.11
C PHE A 431 -17.67 4.12 9.08
N LEU A 432 -17.26 3.50 10.20
CA LEU A 432 -17.41 2.06 10.40
C LEU A 432 -18.84 1.74 10.79
N ILE A 433 -19.61 1.16 9.87
CA ILE A 433 -20.95 0.64 10.15
C ILE A 433 -20.86 -0.52 11.16
N VAL A 434 -19.91 -1.41 10.90
CA VAL A 434 -19.40 -2.45 11.81
C VAL A 434 -17.89 -2.61 11.52
N ALA A 435 -17.18 -3.38 12.32
CA ALA A 435 -15.72 -3.50 12.24
C ALA A 435 -15.16 -3.85 10.86
N ASN A 436 -15.94 -4.51 10.02
CA ASN A 436 -15.58 -5.00 8.69
C ASN A 436 -16.41 -4.37 7.55
N ILE A 437 -17.25 -3.38 7.82
CA ILE A 437 -18.02 -2.62 6.82
C ILE A 437 -17.78 -1.13 7.04
N LYS A 438 -17.23 -0.47 6.04
CA LYS A 438 -16.83 0.93 6.08
C LYS A 438 -17.48 1.71 4.96
N LEU A 439 -18.06 2.87 5.27
CA LEU A 439 -18.45 3.89 4.33
C LEU A 439 -17.41 5.03 4.38
N MET A 440 -16.97 5.51 3.23
CA MET A 440 -16.07 6.64 3.11
C MET A 440 -16.68 7.70 2.20
N LEU A 441 -16.46 8.95 2.55
CA LEU A 441 -16.68 10.10 1.69
C LEU A 441 -15.33 10.78 1.51
N GLU A 442 -14.89 10.91 0.28
CA GLU A 442 -13.57 11.44 -0.02
C GLU A 442 -13.64 12.53 -1.08
N TYR A 443 -12.82 13.55 -0.93
CA TYR A 443 -12.63 14.61 -1.89
C TYR A 443 -11.14 14.84 -2.11
N GLN A 444 -10.69 14.74 -3.34
CA GLN A 444 -9.33 15.05 -3.77
C GLN A 444 -9.37 16.18 -4.79
N ARG A 445 -8.43 17.09 -4.69
CA ARG A 445 -8.31 18.23 -5.59
C ARG A 445 -6.87 18.45 -6.01
N ASP A 446 -6.66 18.69 -7.29
CA ASP A 446 -5.47 19.26 -7.84
C ASP A 446 -5.43 20.77 -7.53
N LEU A 447 -4.33 21.23 -6.93
CA LEU A 447 -4.16 22.63 -6.54
C LEU A 447 -3.53 23.49 -7.63
N GLU A 448 -2.86 22.87 -8.60
CA GLU A 448 -2.31 23.54 -9.78
C GLU A 448 -3.43 23.75 -10.83
N GLU A 449 -4.27 22.73 -11.05
CA GLU A 449 -5.42 22.83 -11.95
C GLU A 449 -6.73 22.68 -11.14
N SER A 450 -7.26 23.81 -10.73
CA SER A 450 -8.42 23.85 -9.81
C SER A 450 -9.70 23.21 -10.35
N LYS A 451 -9.78 22.93 -11.64
CA LYS A 451 -10.90 22.23 -12.28
C LYS A 451 -10.74 20.71 -12.18
N ASN A 452 -9.54 20.21 -11.84
CA ASN A 452 -9.29 18.81 -11.62
C ASN A 452 -9.61 18.43 -10.18
N TYR A 453 -10.65 17.66 -9.99
CA TYR A 453 -11.03 17.12 -8.69
C TYR A 453 -11.79 15.82 -8.81
N ASN A 454 -11.77 15.05 -7.73
CA ASN A 454 -12.47 13.79 -7.59
C ASN A 454 -13.21 13.78 -6.25
N ALA A 455 -14.49 13.40 -6.27
CA ALA A 455 -15.29 13.17 -5.07
C ALA A 455 -15.86 11.76 -5.14
N ALA A 456 -15.66 10.97 -4.10
CA ALA A 456 -16.10 9.59 -4.08
C ALA A 456 -16.91 9.25 -2.82
N ALA A 457 -17.96 8.45 -3.00
CA ALA A 457 -18.63 7.75 -1.91
C ALA A 457 -18.32 6.26 -2.06
N VAL A 458 -17.60 5.69 -1.09
CA VAL A 458 -17.06 4.33 -1.18
C VAL A 458 -17.61 3.47 -0.06
N LEU A 459 -18.27 2.37 -0.42
CA LEU A 459 -18.64 1.29 0.50
C LEU A 459 -17.62 0.15 0.35
N ARG A 460 -16.94 -0.17 1.44
CA ARG A 460 -15.97 -1.27 1.48
C ARG A 460 -16.36 -2.26 2.58
N PHE A 461 -16.37 -3.54 2.25
CA PHE A 461 -16.66 -4.58 3.23
C PHE A 461 -15.82 -5.83 2.99
N ALA A 462 -15.47 -6.50 4.09
CA ALA A 462 -14.62 -7.67 4.08
C ALA A 462 -15.23 -8.82 4.92
N PHE A 463 -15.07 -10.05 4.46
CA PHE A 463 -15.57 -11.25 5.14
C PHE A 463 -14.73 -12.50 4.85
#